data_78790121bf14859bbee87a893973cd91
#
_entry.id   78790121bf14859bbee87a893973cd91
#
_cell.length_a   1.000
_cell.length_b   1.000
_cell.length_c   1.000
_cell.angle_alpha   90.00
_cell.angle_beta   90.00
_cell.angle_gamma   90.00
#
_symmetry.space_group_name_H-M   'P 1'
#
loop_
_entity.id
_entity.type
_entity.pdbx_description
1 polymer ?
#
loop_
_entity_poly.entity_id
_entity_poly.type
_entity_poly.pdbx_seq_one_letter_code
_entity_poly.pdbx_strand_id
1 'polypeptide(L)'
;MRFFLDTADPDEARRVRDWGLLDGILLRPEAAEMKGRDARRVLLDLAQVGDGPVIATLAAGDPKAMYKEARELHKHGKNVVLRVPMTRDGLRVVRLLGDEQIATDVGLVFTATQALLAARAGSAYVSPSVGELDDTGQIGMDVVESIVRVYDNYGLETQICVQGIQNPIHVLDAAALGADVATLPFPVLDRLFEHPLTARGVAALRGPLSDGPRRIH
;
A
#
# COMPACT_ATOMS: atom_id res chain seq x y z
N MET A 1 12.16 -0.80 0.72
CA MET A 1 10.70 -0.52 0.87
C MET A 1 10.05 -0.56 -0.50
N ARG A 2 8.90 -1.21 -0.65
CA ARG A 2 8.10 -1.28 -1.87
C ARG A 2 7.05 -0.18 -1.90
N PHE A 3 6.62 0.22 -3.11
CA PHE A 3 5.56 1.21 -3.28
C PHE A 3 4.28 0.54 -3.79
N PHE A 4 3.22 0.66 -3.00
CA PHE A 4 1.88 0.31 -3.43
C PHE A 4 1.12 1.58 -3.76
N LEU A 5 0.41 1.58 -4.88
CA LEU A 5 -0.38 2.72 -5.30
C LEU A 5 -1.81 2.63 -4.74
N ASP A 6 -2.25 3.64 -3.99
CA ASP A 6 -3.63 3.79 -3.54
C ASP A 6 -4.43 4.46 -4.66
N THR A 7 -5.10 3.66 -5.47
CA THR A 7 -5.85 4.17 -6.61
C THR A 7 -7.01 3.26 -7.01
N ALA A 8 -8.04 3.86 -7.61
CA ALA A 8 -9.10 3.21 -8.38
C ALA A 8 -9.00 3.52 -9.89
N ASP A 9 -7.83 4.01 -10.34
CA ASP A 9 -7.62 4.42 -11.72
C ASP A 9 -6.53 3.56 -12.40
N PRO A 10 -6.91 2.67 -13.34
CA PRO A 10 -5.94 1.85 -14.06
C PRO A 10 -4.92 2.65 -14.86
N ASP A 11 -5.23 3.88 -15.27
CA ASP A 11 -4.28 4.71 -16.03
C ASP A 11 -3.20 5.28 -15.12
N GLU A 12 -3.53 5.67 -13.87
CA GLU A 12 -2.52 6.00 -12.87
C GLU A 12 -1.59 4.82 -12.60
N ALA A 13 -2.17 3.63 -12.43
CA ALA A 13 -1.39 2.42 -12.17
C ALA A 13 -0.44 2.08 -13.34
N ARG A 14 -0.91 2.20 -14.60
CA ARG A 14 -0.06 2.00 -15.79
C ARG A 14 1.10 2.99 -15.83
N ARG A 15 0.85 4.28 -15.53
CA ARG A 15 1.92 5.29 -15.50
C ARG A 15 2.99 4.95 -14.47
N VAL A 16 2.58 4.56 -13.25
CA VAL A 16 3.54 4.18 -12.19
C VAL A 16 4.30 2.91 -12.54
N ARG A 17 3.63 1.93 -13.18
CA ARG A 17 4.30 0.74 -13.73
C ARG A 17 5.36 1.11 -14.78
N ASP A 18 5.04 2.02 -15.69
CA ASP A 18 5.95 2.45 -16.76
C ASP A 18 7.17 3.22 -16.19
N TRP A 19 7.07 3.79 -15.00
CA TRP A 19 8.21 4.32 -14.23
C TRP A 19 9.05 3.23 -13.56
N GLY A 20 8.57 1.97 -13.52
CA GLY A 20 9.24 0.87 -12.82
C GLY A 20 9.08 0.93 -11.30
N LEU A 21 8.04 1.61 -10.79
CA LEU A 21 7.82 1.85 -9.36
C LEU A 21 6.55 1.21 -8.80
N LEU A 22 5.80 0.44 -9.60
CA LEU A 22 4.58 -0.21 -9.16
C LEU A 22 4.88 -1.59 -8.61
N ASP A 23 4.94 -1.72 -7.29
CA ASP A 23 5.13 -3.01 -6.60
C ASP A 23 3.81 -3.66 -6.17
N GLY A 24 2.73 -2.91 -6.13
CA GLY A 24 1.37 -3.38 -5.79
C GLY A 24 0.35 -2.25 -5.81
N ILE A 25 -0.89 -2.59 -5.55
CA ILE A 25 -2.02 -1.65 -5.59
C ILE A 25 -2.91 -1.86 -4.36
N LEU A 26 -3.39 -0.76 -3.78
CA LEU A 26 -4.51 -0.76 -2.85
C LEU A 26 -5.74 -0.21 -3.55
N LEU A 27 -6.79 -1.03 -3.66
CA LEU A 27 -8.10 -0.59 -4.13
C LEU A 27 -9.06 -0.42 -2.94
N ARG A 28 -9.52 0.81 -2.76
CA ARG A 28 -10.64 1.10 -1.87
C ARG A 28 -11.93 1.17 -2.69
N PRO A 29 -12.97 0.35 -2.37
CA PRO A 29 -14.22 0.32 -3.12
C PRO A 29 -14.86 1.71 -3.24
N GLU A 30 -14.84 2.50 -2.17
CA GLU A 30 -15.39 3.85 -2.12
C GLU A 30 -14.75 4.77 -3.17
N ALA A 31 -13.44 4.62 -3.41
CA ALA A 31 -12.73 5.42 -4.41
C ALA A 31 -13.16 5.09 -5.84
N ALA A 32 -13.59 3.84 -6.12
CA ALA A 32 -14.16 3.46 -7.39
C ALA A 32 -15.60 4.00 -7.54
N GLU A 33 -16.41 3.85 -6.50
CA GLU A 33 -17.80 4.32 -6.45
C GLU A 33 -17.91 5.84 -6.60
N MET A 34 -17.03 6.60 -5.94
CA MET A 34 -16.97 8.07 -6.10
C MET A 34 -16.67 8.50 -7.55
N LYS A 35 -16.01 7.65 -8.34
CA LYS A 35 -15.77 7.86 -9.77
C LYS A 35 -16.89 7.25 -10.64
N GLY A 36 -17.99 6.75 -10.04
CA GLY A 36 -19.10 6.11 -10.74
C GLY A 36 -18.73 4.79 -11.41
N ARG A 37 -17.70 4.10 -10.91
CA ARG A 37 -17.20 2.83 -11.46
C ARG A 37 -17.59 1.66 -10.56
N ASP A 38 -17.87 0.50 -11.15
CA ASP A 38 -18.05 -0.75 -10.43
C ASP A 38 -16.72 -1.24 -9.85
N ALA A 39 -16.65 -1.39 -8.53
CA ALA A 39 -15.42 -1.73 -7.83
C ALA A 39 -14.84 -3.09 -8.25
N ARG A 40 -15.70 -4.08 -8.59
CA ARG A 40 -15.24 -5.40 -9.05
C ARG A 40 -14.60 -5.32 -10.43
N ARG A 41 -15.17 -4.51 -11.31
CA ARG A 41 -14.59 -4.29 -12.65
C ARG A 41 -13.25 -3.58 -12.55
N VAL A 42 -13.17 -2.55 -11.69
CA VAL A 42 -11.90 -1.85 -11.42
C VAL A 42 -10.85 -2.81 -10.85
N LEU A 43 -11.24 -3.72 -9.93
CA LEU A 43 -10.33 -4.74 -9.40
C LEU A 43 -9.75 -5.62 -10.52
N LEU A 44 -10.60 -6.10 -11.44
CA LEU A 44 -10.16 -6.91 -12.58
C LEU A 44 -9.17 -6.17 -13.47
N ASP A 45 -9.48 -4.90 -13.78
CA ASP A 45 -8.61 -4.06 -14.61
C ASP A 45 -7.25 -3.82 -13.93
N LEU A 46 -7.27 -3.52 -12.63
CA LEU A 46 -6.05 -3.30 -11.84
C LEU A 46 -5.20 -4.56 -11.66
N ALA A 47 -5.85 -5.72 -11.49
CA ALA A 47 -5.16 -7.00 -11.33
C ALA A 47 -4.35 -7.42 -12.58
N GLN A 48 -4.61 -6.78 -13.73
CA GLN A 48 -3.91 -7.02 -14.99
C GLN A 48 -2.82 -5.99 -15.29
N VAL A 49 -2.69 -4.93 -14.46
CA VAL A 49 -1.72 -3.86 -14.74
C VAL A 49 -0.29 -4.30 -14.44
N GLY A 50 -0.08 -5.15 -13.43
CA GLY A 50 1.23 -5.64 -13.02
C GLY A 50 1.14 -6.98 -12.30
N ASP A 51 2.31 -7.55 -11.98
CA ASP A 51 2.40 -8.86 -11.30
C ASP A 51 2.31 -8.75 -9.77
N GLY A 52 2.37 -7.54 -9.24
CA GLY A 52 2.32 -7.28 -7.80
C GLY A 52 0.93 -7.51 -7.19
N PRO A 53 0.84 -7.59 -5.85
CA PRO A 53 -0.41 -7.79 -5.15
C PRO A 53 -1.38 -6.62 -5.36
N VAL A 54 -2.67 -6.95 -5.50
CA VAL A 54 -3.76 -5.99 -5.49
C VAL A 54 -4.60 -6.24 -4.24
N ILE A 55 -4.51 -5.32 -3.29
CA ILE A 55 -5.25 -5.39 -2.04
C ILE A 55 -6.68 -4.89 -2.28
N ALA A 56 -7.65 -5.80 -2.09
CA ALA A 56 -9.08 -5.50 -2.22
C ALA A 56 -9.75 -5.54 -0.83
N THR A 57 -10.42 -4.46 -0.45
CA THR A 57 -11.10 -4.35 0.85
C THR A 57 -12.42 -5.10 0.83
N LEU A 58 -12.63 -5.98 1.82
CA LEU A 58 -13.91 -6.67 2.03
C LEU A 58 -14.92 -5.76 2.70
N ALA A 59 -16.19 -5.94 2.37
CA ALA A 59 -17.27 -5.30 3.13
C ALA A 59 -17.26 -5.83 4.58
N ALA A 60 -17.39 -4.93 5.57
CA ALA A 60 -17.49 -5.34 6.97
C ALA A 60 -18.82 -6.09 7.18
N GLY A 61 -18.75 -7.27 7.79
CA GLY A 61 -19.91 -8.12 7.99
C GLY A 61 -19.62 -9.26 8.97
N ASP A 62 -20.51 -10.24 9.00
CA ASP A 62 -20.23 -11.46 9.76
C ASP A 62 -19.13 -12.29 9.09
N PRO A 63 -18.44 -13.18 9.84
CA PRO A 63 -17.31 -13.93 9.30
C PRO A 63 -17.64 -14.80 8.07
N LYS A 64 -18.86 -15.32 7.97
CA LYS A 64 -19.28 -16.16 6.83
C LYS A 64 -19.45 -15.33 5.58
N ALA A 65 -20.02 -14.12 5.71
CA ALA A 65 -20.18 -13.19 4.58
C ALA A 65 -18.83 -12.73 4.09
N MET A 66 -17.92 -12.27 4.98
CA MET A 66 -16.56 -11.86 4.64
C MET A 66 -15.77 -13.00 3.95
N TYR A 67 -15.83 -14.20 4.51
CA TYR A 67 -15.13 -15.36 3.94
C TYR A 67 -15.66 -15.71 2.54
N LYS A 68 -16.99 -15.71 2.34
CA LYS A 68 -17.59 -15.96 1.02
C LYS A 68 -17.18 -14.90 0.01
N GLU A 69 -17.25 -13.63 0.38
CA GLU A 69 -16.83 -12.51 -0.47
C GLU A 69 -15.35 -12.62 -0.83
N ALA A 70 -14.49 -12.89 0.15
CA ALA A 70 -13.05 -13.07 -0.06
C ALA A 70 -12.75 -14.12 -1.13
N ARG A 71 -13.39 -15.28 -1.04
CA ARG A 71 -13.22 -16.36 -2.03
C ARG A 71 -13.70 -15.98 -3.42
N GLU A 72 -14.79 -15.23 -3.51
CA GLU A 72 -15.28 -14.74 -4.80
C GLU A 72 -14.31 -13.72 -5.42
N LEU A 73 -13.79 -12.78 -4.63
CA LEU A 73 -12.82 -11.81 -5.11
C LEU A 73 -11.49 -12.46 -5.50
N HIS A 74 -11.01 -13.44 -4.74
CA HIS A 74 -9.75 -14.14 -5.04
C HIS A 74 -9.79 -14.90 -6.38
N LYS A 75 -10.96 -15.32 -6.87
CA LYS A 75 -11.10 -15.94 -8.20
C LYS A 75 -10.71 -15.02 -9.35
N HIS A 76 -10.70 -13.72 -9.12
CA HIS A 76 -10.37 -12.73 -10.15
C HIS A 76 -8.87 -12.58 -10.44
N GLY A 77 -8.01 -13.10 -9.55
CA GLY A 77 -6.56 -13.11 -9.77
C GLY A 77 -5.81 -13.72 -8.58
N LYS A 78 -4.76 -14.49 -8.86
CA LYS A 78 -3.90 -15.08 -7.82
C LYS A 78 -3.14 -14.01 -7.02
N ASN A 79 -2.99 -12.83 -7.57
CA ASN A 79 -2.37 -11.67 -6.95
C ASN A 79 -3.35 -10.82 -6.11
N VAL A 80 -4.62 -11.21 -6.02
CA VAL A 80 -5.61 -10.51 -5.17
C VAL A 80 -5.39 -10.89 -3.72
N VAL A 81 -5.05 -9.91 -2.89
CA VAL A 81 -4.91 -9.97 -1.43
C VAL A 81 -6.16 -9.37 -0.80
N LEU A 82 -6.74 -10.06 0.18
CA LEU A 82 -8.01 -9.65 0.78
C LEU A 82 -7.77 -8.84 2.05
N ARG A 83 -8.24 -7.59 2.05
CA ARG A 83 -8.17 -6.74 3.24
C ARG A 83 -9.37 -6.99 4.15
N VAL A 84 -9.08 -7.36 5.39
CA VAL A 84 -10.06 -7.54 6.45
C VAL A 84 -9.91 -6.47 7.54
N PRO A 85 -10.97 -6.06 8.22
CA PRO A 85 -10.88 -5.12 9.34
C PRO A 85 -10.23 -5.77 10.57
N MET A 86 -9.52 -4.97 11.39
CA MET A 86 -8.94 -5.40 12.67
C MET A 86 -10.03 -5.64 13.72
N THR A 87 -10.77 -6.73 13.57
CA THR A 87 -11.81 -7.19 14.49
C THR A 87 -11.60 -8.67 14.84
N ARG A 88 -12.28 -9.14 15.89
CA ARG A 88 -12.25 -10.57 16.23
C ARG A 88 -12.72 -11.46 15.09
N ASP A 89 -13.76 -11.02 14.38
CA ASP A 89 -14.31 -11.75 13.24
C ASP A 89 -13.41 -11.64 12.00
N GLY A 90 -12.79 -10.48 11.77
CA GLY A 90 -11.75 -10.32 10.74
C GLY A 90 -10.58 -11.28 10.95
N LEU A 91 -10.05 -11.39 12.18
CA LEU A 91 -8.95 -12.30 12.46
C LEU A 91 -9.33 -13.79 12.32
N ARG A 92 -10.60 -14.16 12.56
CA ARG A 92 -11.10 -15.49 12.23
C ARG A 92 -11.06 -15.75 10.73
N VAL A 93 -11.46 -14.75 9.93
CA VAL A 93 -11.42 -14.85 8.46
C VAL A 93 -9.98 -14.95 7.96
N VAL A 94 -9.03 -14.19 8.54
CA VAL A 94 -7.59 -14.34 8.24
C VAL A 94 -7.15 -15.79 8.36
N ARG A 95 -7.47 -16.45 9.49
CA ARG A 95 -7.10 -17.85 9.70
C ARG A 95 -7.73 -18.79 8.68
N LEU A 96 -9.04 -18.64 8.41
CA LEU A 96 -9.74 -19.49 7.43
C LEU A 96 -9.17 -19.33 6.02
N LEU A 97 -8.82 -18.11 5.62
CA LEU A 97 -8.22 -17.84 4.32
C LEU A 97 -6.77 -18.32 4.25
N GLY A 98 -6.03 -18.23 5.35
CA GLY A 98 -4.67 -18.79 5.47
C GLY A 98 -4.62 -20.31 5.25
N ASP A 99 -5.60 -21.05 5.77
CA ASP A 99 -5.72 -22.50 5.55
C ASP A 99 -5.91 -22.85 4.04
N GLU A 100 -6.46 -21.90 3.25
CA GLU A 100 -6.60 -22.02 1.79
C GLU A 100 -5.44 -21.35 1.01
N GLN A 101 -4.39 -20.90 1.70
CA GLN A 101 -3.25 -20.17 1.13
C GLN A 101 -3.65 -18.85 0.43
N ILE A 102 -4.74 -18.24 0.84
CA ILE A 102 -5.18 -16.95 0.35
C ILE A 102 -4.56 -15.85 1.24
N ALA A 103 -3.73 -15.00 0.63
CA ALA A 103 -3.07 -13.92 1.34
C ALA A 103 -4.06 -12.86 1.82
N THR A 104 -3.83 -12.37 3.04
CA THR A 104 -4.67 -11.33 3.67
C THR A 104 -3.85 -10.15 4.12
N ASP A 105 -4.51 -9.00 4.17
CA ASP A 105 -4.04 -7.77 4.78
C ASP A 105 -5.01 -7.36 5.89
N VAL A 106 -4.51 -7.02 7.06
CA VAL A 106 -5.34 -6.52 8.16
C VAL A 106 -5.26 -5.00 8.19
N GLY A 107 -6.35 -4.35 7.82
CA GLY A 107 -6.52 -2.89 7.88
C GLY A 107 -7.18 -2.39 9.16
N LEU A 108 -7.33 -1.07 9.30
CA LEU A 108 -7.85 -0.39 10.50
C LEU A 108 -7.02 -0.73 11.75
N VAL A 109 -5.70 -0.66 11.59
CA VAL A 109 -4.73 -0.90 12.66
C VAL A 109 -4.19 0.44 13.14
N PHE A 110 -4.35 0.70 14.44
CA PHE A 110 -3.98 1.96 15.09
C PHE A 110 -3.06 1.77 16.30
N THR A 111 -2.70 0.53 16.62
CA THR A 111 -1.78 0.22 17.72
C THR A 111 -0.87 -0.95 17.38
N ALA A 112 0.33 -0.99 17.98
CA ALA A 112 1.24 -2.12 17.83
C ALA A 112 0.68 -3.44 18.38
N THR A 113 -0.19 -3.37 19.38
CA THR A 113 -0.88 -4.56 19.92
C THR A 113 -1.85 -5.16 18.90
N GLN A 114 -2.58 -4.33 18.15
CA GLN A 114 -3.44 -4.79 17.06
C GLN A 114 -2.60 -5.45 15.96
N ALA A 115 -1.47 -4.84 15.58
CA ALA A 115 -0.55 -5.40 14.61
C ALA A 115 0.00 -6.77 15.04
N LEU A 116 0.37 -6.92 16.33
CA LEU A 116 0.81 -8.20 16.87
C LEU A 116 -0.28 -9.28 16.76
N LEU A 117 -1.54 -8.94 17.03
CA LEU A 117 -2.66 -9.88 16.87
C LEU A 117 -2.87 -10.28 15.40
N ALA A 118 -2.73 -9.34 14.46
CA ALA A 118 -2.81 -9.61 13.03
C ALA A 118 -1.72 -10.60 12.56
N ALA A 119 -0.47 -10.37 12.96
CA ALA A 119 0.64 -11.27 12.67
C ALA A 119 0.43 -12.67 13.27
N ARG A 120 -0.04 -12.74 14.51
CA ARG A 120 -0.37 -14.02 15.19
C ARG A 120 -1.53 -14.77 14.53
N ALA A 121 -2.42 -14.07 13.85
CA ALA A 121 -3.47 -14.69 13.03
C ALA A 121 -2.95 -15.24 11.70
N GLY A 122 -1.75 -14.86 11.26
CA GLY A 122 -1.13 -15.31 10.01
C GLY A 122 -1.42 -14.42 8.81
N SER A 123 -1.70 -13.13 9.02
CA SER A 123 -1.85 -12.19 7.91
C SER A 123 -0.52 -11.98 7.17
N ALA A 124 -0.59 -11.86 5.83
CA ALA A 124 0.58 -11.54 5.01
C ALA A 124 1.00 -10.07 5.17
N TYR A 125 0.03 -9.17 5.37
CA TYR A 125 0.25 -7.74 5.58
C TYR A 125 -0.51 -7.25 6.80
N VAL A 126 0.01 -6.18 7.40
CA VAL A 126 -0.68 -5.34 8.39
C VAL A 126 -0.57 -3.89 7.94
N SER A 127 -1.70 -3.17 7.97
CA SER A 127 -1.76 -1.83 7.42
C SER A 127 -2.10 -0.79 8.51
N PRO A 128 -1.09 -0.25 9.22
CA PRO A 128 -1.28 0.88 10.11
C PRO A 128 -1.61 2.15 9.29
N SER A 129 -2.62 2.93 9.72
CA SER A 129 -3.06 4.16 9.07
C SER A 129 -2.49 5.37 9.79
N VAL A 130 -1.36 5.89 9.28
CA VAL A 130 -0.66 7.01 9.92
C VAL A 130 -1.43 8.32 9.80
N GLY A 131 -2.02 8.62 8.64
CA GLY A 131 -2.77 9.85 8.44
C GLY A 131 -3.98 9.97 9.36
N GLU A 132 -4.73 8.88 9.58
CA GLU A 132 -5.87 8.88 10.50
C GLU A 132 -5.42 9.09 11.96
N LEU A 133 -4.25 8.57 12.35
CA LEU A 133 -3.67 8.82 13.67
C LEU A 133 -3.26 10.30 13.82
N ASP A 134 -2.60 10.86 12.82
CA ASP A 134 -2.19 12.27 12.80
C ASP A 134 -3.41 13.19 12.92
N ASP A 135 -4.50 12.89 12.20
CA ASP A 135 -5.76 13.63 12.25
C ASP A 135 -6.41 13.62 13.65
N THR A 136 -6.09 12.63 14.48
CA THR A 136 -6.55 12.56 15.89
C THR A 136 -5.55 13.17 16.89
N GLY A 137 -4.47 13.80 16.39
CA GLY A 137 -3.44 14.43 17.22
C GLY A 137 -2.42 13.47 17.82
N GLN A 138 -2.29 12.28 17.24
CA GLN A 138 -1.23 11.31 17.56
C GLN A 138 -0.13 11.42 16.49
N ILE A 139 1.05 10.87 16.76
CA ILE A 139 2.10 10.74 15.76
C ILE A 139 2.01 9.33 15.18
N GLY A 140 1.46 9.23 13.96
CA GLY A 140 1.22 7.92 13.33
C GLY A 140 2.48 7.09 13.15
N MET A 141 3.62 7.72 12.88
CA MET A 141 4.91 7.04 12.72
C MET A 141 5.44 6.41 14.02
N ASP A 142 5.08 6.89 15.20
CA ASP A 142 5.43 6.26 16.49
C ASP A 142 4.79 4.86 16.60
N VAL A 143 3.59 4.69 16.04
CA VAL A 143 2.92 3.39 15.96
C VAL A 143 3.67 2.46 15.02
N VAL A 144 4.12 2.96 13.85
CA VAL A 144 4.93 2.19 12.89
C VAL A 144 6.23 1.74 13.53
N GLU A 145 6.97 2.64 14.20
CA GLU A 145 8.20 2.31 14.94
C GLU A 145 7.97 1.19 15.96
N SER A 146 6.88 1.31 16.72
CA SER A 146 6.53 0.30 17.72
C SER A 146 6.21 -1.07 17.09
N ILE A 147 5.54 -1.09 15.92
CA ILE A 147 5.24 -2.32 15.18
C ILE A 147 6.53 -2.97 14.68
N VAL A 148 7.41 -2.20 14.01
CA VAL A 148 8.70 -2.69 13.50
C VAL A 148 9.49 -3.33 14.63
N ARG A 149 9.65 -2.62 15.76
CA ARG A 149 10.38 -3.14 16.93
C ARG A 149 9.81 -4.44 17.48
N VAL A 150 8.48 -4.55 17.55
CA VAL A 150 7.81 -5.79 18.00
C VAL A 150 8.04 -6.92 17.00
N TYR A 151 7.92 -6.65 15.70
CA TYR A 151 8.08 -7.66 14.67
C TYR A 151 9.53 -8.18 14.62
N ASP A 152 10.52 -7.30 14.73
CA ASP A 152 11.94 -7.67 14.79
C ASP A 152 12.24 -8.53 16.02
N ASN A 153 11.72 -8.16 17.20
CA ASN A 153 11.95 -8.89 18.45
C ASN A 153 11.48 -10.34 18.42
N TYR A 154 10.43 -10.63 17.64
CA TYR A 154 9.81 -11.95 17.58
C TYR A 154 10.00 -12.64 16.22
N GLY A 155 10.72 -12.03 15.27
CA GLY A 155 10.92 -12.57 13.92
C GLY A 155 9.60 -12.81 13.20
N LEU A 156 8.67 -11.85 13.26
CA LEU A 156 7.37 -11.97 12.60
C LEU A 156 7.51 -11.62 11.12
N GLU A 157 7.01 -12.49 10.24
CA GLU A 157 7.15 -12.36 8.78
C GLU A 157 6.04 -11.51 8.13
N THR A 158 5.01 -11.12 8.90
CA THR A 158 3.95 -10.23 8.41
C THR A 158 4.52 -8.89 8.00
N GLN A 159 4.26 -8.45 6.76
CA GLN A 159 4.83 -7.24 6.21
C GLN A 159 4.05 -6.00 6.65
N ILE A 160 4.78 -4.96 7.02
CA ILE A 160 4.22 -3.69 7.48
C ILE A 160 3.98 -2.80 6.27
N CYS A 161 2.69 -2.57 5.95
CA CYS A 161 2.22 -1.78 4.83
C CYS A 161 1.65 -0.45 5.32
N VAL A 162 2.49 0.58 5.46
CA VAL A 162 2.07 1.89 5.96
C VAL A 162 1.11 2.55 4.99
N GLN A 163 -0.08 2.93 5.47
CA GLN A 163 -1.10 3.62 4.67
C GLN A 163 -1.48 4.98 5.28
N GLY A 164 -2.31 5.74 4.54
CA GLY A 164 -2.66 7.10 4.97
C GLY A 164 -1.50 8.08 4.82
N ILE A 165 -0.56 7.80 3.94
CA ILE A 165 0.58 8.66 3.62
C ILE A 165 0.07 9.90 2.86
N GLN A 166 0.31 11.09 3.40
CA GLN A 166 -0.21 12.36 2.88
C GLN A 166 0.86 13.22 2.22
N ASN A 167 2.14 12.94 2.46
CA ASN A 167 3.23 13.79 1.99
C ASN A 167 4.55 13.00 1.86
N PRO A 168 5.58 13.57 1.19
CA PRO A 168 6.91 12.94 1.04
C PRO A 168 7.65 12.66 2.34
N ILE A 169 7.39 13.41 3.42
CA ILE A 169 8.06 13.20 4.71
C ILE A 169 7.60 11.87 5.30
N HIS A 170 6.30 11.56 5.26
CA HIS A 170 5.79 10.26 5.70
C HIS A 170 6.44 9.09 4.96
N VAL A 171 6.76 9.25 3.67
CA VAL A 171 7.46 8.21 2.89
C VAL A 171 8.88 7.99 3.42
N LEU A 172 9.61 9.09 3.68
CA LEU A 172 10.96 9.04 4.22
C LEU A 172 10.97 8.41 5.61
N ASP A 173 10.05 8.83 6.49
CA ASP A 173 9.96 8.34 7.86
C ASP A 173 9.62 6.84 7.88
N ALA A 174 8.65 6.39 7.07
CA ALA A 174 8.33 4.97 6.94
C ALA A 174 9.52 4.15 6.45
N ALA A 175 10.29 4.69 5.48
CA ALA A 175 11.49 4.03 4.98
C ALA A 175 12.61 3.97 6.04
N ALA A 176 12.82 5.06 6.79
CA ALA A 176 13.84 5.15 7.84
C ALA A 176 13.53 4.21 9.02
N LEU A 177 12.26 3.98 9.31
CA LEU A 177 11.80 3.04 10.33
C LEU A 177 11.88 1.58 9.90
N GLY A 178 12.07 1.27 8.61
CA GLY A 178 12.18 -0.10 8.11
C GLY A 178 10.84 -0.74 7.73
N ALA A 179 9.80 0.05 7.46
CA ALA A 179 8.54 -0.48 6.93
C ALA A 179 8.76 -1.18 5.57
N ASP A 180 8.04 -2.28 5.33
CA ASP A 180 8.19 -3.09 4.11
C ASP A 180 7.58 -2.41 2.89
N VAL A 181 6.43 -1.74 3.08
CA VAL A 181 5.60 -1.15 2.04
C VAL A 181 5.11 0.23 2.47
N ALA A 182 5.16 1.19 1.55
CA ALA A 182 4.44 2.46 1.65
C ALA A 182 3.31 2.49 0.63
N THR A 183 2.07 2.69 1.10
CA THR A 183 0.90 2.84 0.22
C THR A 183 0.64 4.32 -0.03
N LEU A 184 0.79 4.75 -1.27
CA LEU A 184 0.84 6.15 -1.68
C LEU A 184 -0.31 6.49 -2.63
N PRO A 185 -1.04 7.62 -2.42
CA PRO A 185 -1.84 8.21 -3.48
C PRO A 185 -0.93 8.69 -4.64
N PHE A 186 -1.43 8.63 -5.89
CA PHE A 186 -0.67 9.07 -7.06
C PHE A 186 -0.04 10.46 -6.91
N PRO A 187 -0.75 11.51 -6.41
CA PRO A 187 -0.15 12.83 -6.25
C PRO A 187 1.02 12.89 -5.26
N VAL A 188 1.04 12.01 -4.24
CA VAL A 188 2.17 11.95 -3.30
C VAL A 188 3.37 11.30 -3.97
N LEU A 189 3.15 10.19 -4.70
CA LEU A 189 4.22 9.52 -5.44
C LEU A 189 4.84 10.44 -6.50
N ASP A 190 4.02 11.17 -7.26
CA ASP A 190 4.49 12.12 -8.28
C ASP A 190 5.37 13.22 -7.68
N ARG A 191 5.00 13.75 -6.52
CA ARG A 191 5.78 14.76 -5.79
C ARG A 191 7.14 14.29 -5.30
N LEU A 192 7.40 12.99 -5.20
CA LEU A 192 8.73 12.48 -4.81
C LEU A 192 9.82 12.80 -5.84
N PHE A 193 9.44 13.06 -7.09
CA PHE A 193 10.37 13.47 -8.15
C PHE A 193 10.70 14.98 -8.12
N GLU A 194 9.92 15.78 -7.41
CA GLU A 194 10.01 17.22 -7.46
C GLU A 194 11.11 17.74 -6.52
N HIS A 195 12.13 18.37 -7.12
CA HIS A 195 13.13 19.13 -6.37
C HIS A 195 13.65 20.31 -7.20
N PRO A 196 13.69 21.54 -6.64
CA PRO A 196 14.13 22.73 -7.38
C PRO A 196 15.54 22.63 -7.96
N LEU A 197 16.46 21.97 -7.23
CA LEU A 197 17.84 21.77 -7.72
C LEU A 197 17.90 20.78 -8.87
N THR A 198 17.07 19.72 -8.84
CA THR A 198 16.96 18.76 -9.96
C THR A 198 16.42 19.44 -11.20
N ALA A 199 15.34 20.24 -11.07
CA ALA A 199 14.77 21.00 -12.18
C ALA A 199 15.79 21.96 -12.79
N ARG A 200 16.53 22.70 -11.95
CA ARG A 200 17.61 23.59 -12.42
C ARG A 200 18.74 22.82 -13.11
N GLY A 201 19.16 21.69 -12.56
CA GLY A 201 20.19 20.84 -13.17
C GLY A 201 19.78 20.31 -14.54
N VAL A 202 18.55 19.81 -14.66
CA VAL A 202 17.99 19.33 -15.95
C VAL A 202 17.90 20.46 -16.96
N ALA A 203 17.49 21.67 -16.57
CA ALA A 203 17.45 22.83 -17.45
C ALA A 203 18.87 23.18 -17.97
N ALA A 204 19.89 23.12 -17.11
CA ALA A 204 21.29 23.36 -17.52
C ALA A 204 21.81 22.27 -18.49
N LEU A 205 21.37 21.02 -18.33
CA LEU A 205 21.72 19.94 -19.25
C LEU A 205 21.07 20.09 -20.65
N ARG A 206 19.88 20.72 -20.69
CA ARG A 206 19.11 20.99 -21.92
C ARG A 206 19.45 22.32 -22.56
N GLY A 207 20.35 23.13 -21.97
CA GLY A 207 20.82 24.41 -22.56
C GLY A 207 21.41 24.20 -23.95
N PRO A 208 21.58 25.27 -24.79
CA PRO A 208 22.03 25.13 -26.15
C PRO A 208 23.33 24.34 -26.16
N LEU A 209 23.37 23.27 -26.99
CA LEU A 209 24.61 22.58 -27.33
C LEU A 209 25.51 23.64 -28.01
N SER A 210 26.45 24.20 -27.24
CA SER A 210 27.51 24.96 -27.85
C SER A 210 28.24 24.01 -28.79
N ASP A 211 28.33 24.36 -30.09
CA ASP A 211 29.08 23.62 -31.11
C ASP A 211 30.55 23.52 -30.72
N GLY A 212 30.87 22.55 -29.89
CA GLY A 212 32.23 22.26 -29.47
C GLY A 212 32.33 20.98 -28.64
N PRO A 213 33.36 20.15 -28.79
CA PRO A 213 33.50 18.94 -27.99
C PRO A 213 33.67 19.29 -26.51
N ARG A 214 32.77 18.79 -25.65
CA ARG A 214 32.90 18.91 -24.18
C ARG A 214 34.19 18.21 -23.77
N ARG A 215 35.21 18.97 -23.37
CA ARG A 215 36.41 18.39 -22.75
C ARG A 215 36.00 17.85 -21.37
N ILE A 216 36.09 16.53 -21.24
CA ILE A 216 35.97 15.83 -19.96
C ILE A 216 37.30 16.09 -19.22
N HIS A 217 37.26 16.80 -18.12
CA HIS A 217 38.40 16.96 -17.20
C HIS A 217 38.20 15.99 -16.01
#